data_00f08fe746ad3c54f8cba1fac65bb217
#
_entry.id   00f08fe746ad3c54f8cba1fac65bb217
#
_cell.length_a   1.000
_cell.length_b   1.000
_cell.length_c   1.000
_cell.angle_alpha   90.00
_cell.angle_beta   90.00
_cell.angle_gamma   90.00
#
_symmetry.space_group_name_H-M   'P 1'
#
loop_
_entity.id
_entity.type
_entity.pdbx_description
1 polymer ?
#
loop_
_entity_poly.entity_id
_entity_poly.type
_entity_poly.pdbx_seq_one_letter_code
_entity_poly.pdbx_strand_id
1 'polypeptide(L)'
;FIVAAMSSFGGVDIPVSDWGIDFLVSSANKCIQGVPGFSFILCRRDKLLSSEGKARSLSLDLLDQWKGMEKDGKWRFTSPTHVVLAFSKALDELEAEGGIPARHRRYAENNRLLIEKMRAMGFAPYIDGSRQGPIITTFFYPAGVPFQFSEFYTYIKERGYVLYPGKLTDADT
;
A
#
# COMPACT_ATOMS: atom_id res chain seq x y z
N PHE A 1 -14.31 13.35 -2.25
CA PHE A 1 -13.09 13.06 -1.51
C PHE A 1 -12.48 11.76 -2.02
N ILE A 2 -11.20 11.82 -2.47
CA ILE A 2 -10.48 10.68 -3.06
C ILE A 2 -9.29 10.35 -2.16
N VAL A 3 -9.14 9.08 -1.81
CA VAL A 3 -8.03 8.59 -0.99
C VAL A 3 -7.22 7.55 -1.77
N ALA A 4 -5.92 7.78 -1.89
CA ALA A 4 -4.98 6.79 -2.37
C ALA A 4 -4.46 5.96 -1.18
N ALA A 5 -4.99 4.76 -1.01
CA ALA A 5 -4.62 3.83 0.05
C ALA A 5 -3.78 2.66 -0.47
N MET A 6 -2.93 2.94 -1.48
CA MET A 6 -2.17 1.92 -2.20
C MET A 6 -1.32 1.05 -1.27
N SER A 7 -0.67 1.66 -0.28
CA SER A 7 0.24 0.96 0.63
C SER A 7 -0.36 0.67 2.01
N SER A 8 -1.59 1.10 2.30
CA SER A 8 -2.18 0.97 3.63
C SER A 8 -3.42 0.07 3.69
N PHE A 9 -4.18 -0.01 2.60
CA PHE A 9 -5.40 -0.82 2.57
C PHE A 9 -5.10 -2.30 2.83
N GLY A 10 -5.82 -2.89 3.76
CA GLY A 10 -5.60 -4.27 4.22
C GLY A 10 -4.60 -4.42 5.37
N GLY A 11 -3.82 -3.38 5.69
CA GLY A 11 -2.88 -3.35 6.82
C GLY A 11 -3.19 -2.26 7.85
N VAL A 12 -4.06 -1.32 7.48
CA VAL A 12 -4.58 -0.28 8.37
C VAL A 12 -6.09 -0.26 8.24
N ASP A 13 -6.77 -0.09 9.35
CA ASP A 13 -8.22 0.09 9.34
C ASP A 13 -8.57 1.47 8.74
N ILE A 14 -9.42 1.45 7.71
CA ILE A 14 -9.86 2.65 6.99
C ILE A 14 -11.39 2.61 6.96
N PRO A 15 -12.07 3.29 7.87
CA PRO A 15 -13.54 3.31 7.92
C PRO A 15 -14.10 4.20 6.81
N VAL A 16 -14.15 3.66 5.59
CA VAL A 16 -14.47 4.37 4.34
C VAL A 16 -15.77 5.16 4.44
N SER A 17 -16.80 4.57 5.04
CA SER A 17 -18.10 5.21 5.21
C SER A 17 -18.06 6.34 6.21
N ASP A 18 -17.43 6.13 7.37
CA ASP A 18 -17.42 7.10 8.48
C ASP A 18 -16.61 8.34 8.12
N TRP A 19 -15.54 8.15 7.33
CA TRP A 19 -14.73 9.27 6.83
C TRP A 19 -15.31 9.95 5.61
N GLY A 20 -16.43 9.48 5.08
CA GLY A 20 -17.09 10.07 3.91
C GLY A 20 -16.23 9.99 2.64
N ILE A 21 -15.45 8.92 2.49
CA ILE A 21 -14.60 8.72 1.31
C ILE A 21 -15.47 8.39 0.11
N ASP A 22 -15.36 9.19 -0.95
CA ASP A 22 -16.12 8.97 -2.19
C ASP A 22 -15.44 7.90 -3.07
N PHE A 23 -14.11 7.93 -3.16
CA PHE A 23 -13.31 6.95 -3.90
C PHE A 23 -12.06 6.60 -3.12
N LEU A 24 -11.83 5.32 -2.88
CA LEU A 24 -10.60 4.79 -2.31
C LEU A 24 -9.91 3.91 -3.35
N VAL A 25 -8.67 4.20 -3.65
CA VAL A 25 -7.86 3.44 -4.63
C VAL A 25 -6.80 2.62 -3.90
N SER A 26 -6.72 1.34 -4.23
CA SER A 26 -5.68 0.46 -3.70
C SER A 26 -5.19 -0.54 -4.75
N SER A 27 -4.19 -1.34 -4.41
CA SER A 27 -3.58 -2.32 -5.29
C SER A 27 -3.54 -3.72 -4.68
N ALA A 28 -3.49 -4.71 -5.53
CA ALA A 28 -3.49 -6.12 -5.13
C ALA A 28 -2.25 -6.55 -4.33
N ASN A 29 -1.09 -5.90 -4.55
CA ASN A 29 0.23 -6.41 -4.15
C ASN A 29 0.88 -5.70 -2.95
N LYS A 30 0.16 -4.87 -2.20
CA LYS A 30 0.68 -4.20 -1.01
C LYS A 30 0.24 -4.95 0.27
N CYS A 31 -0.46 -4.32 1.18
CA CYS A 31 -0.85 -4.98 2.43
C CYS A 31 -1.81 -6.16 2.26
N ILE A 32 -2.52 -6.25 1.14
CA ILE A 32 -3.29 -7.47 0.80
C ILE A 32 -2.38 -8.67 0.50
N GLN A 33 -1.12 -8.43 0.10
CA GLN A 33 -0.11 -9.46 -0.18
C GLN A 33 -0.43 -10.36 -1.38
N GLY A 34 -1.20 -9.86 -2.35
CA GLY A 34 -1.35 -10.46 -3.67
C GLY A 34 -0.17 -10.18 -4.58
N VAL A 35 -0.27 -10.56 -5.85
CA VAL A 35 0.74 -10.25 -6.87
C VAL A 35 0.41 -8.94 -7.60
N PRO A 36 1.40 -8.20 -8.11
CA PRO A 36 1.15 -6.99 -8.88
C PRO A 36 0.44 -7.28 -10.20
N GLY A 37 -0.40 -6.36 -10.68
CA GLY A 37 -1.03 -6.48 -11.99
C GLY A 37 -2.34 -5.71 -12.14
N PHE A 38 -3.01 -5.31 -11.07
CA PHE A 38 -4.14 -4.39 -11.11
C PHE A 38 -4.28 -3.57 -9.84
N SER A 39 -5.03 -2.50 -9.94
CA SER A 39 -5.57 -1.74 -8.81
C SER A 39 -7.09 -1.86 -8.79
N PHE A 40 -7.66 -1.74 -7.61
CA PHE A 40 -9.11 -1.74 -7.40
C PHE A 40 -9.56 -0.46 -6.74
N ILE A 41 -10.83 -0.15 -6.89
CA ILE A 41 -11.42 1.08 -6.36
C ILE A 41 -12.70 0.72 -5.62
N LEU A 42 -12.77 1.13 -4.36
CA LEU A 42 -14.01 1.16 -3.60
C LEU A 42 -14.59 2.56 -3.74
N CYS A 43 -15.84 2.66 -4.14
CA CYS A 43 -16.45 3.97 -4.33
C CYS A 43 -17.92 4.00 -3.93
N ARG A 44 -18.38 5.20 -3.60
CA ARG A 44 -19.80 5.46 -3.41
C ARG A 44 -20.51 5.39 -4.75
N ARG A 45 -21.57 4.58 -4.81
CA ARG A 45 -22.33 4.37 -6.05
C ARG A 45 -22.92 5.65 -6.64
N ASP A 46 -23.46 6.53 -5.79
CA ASP A 46 -24.02 7.82 -6.20
C ASP A 46 -22.96 8.72 -6.87
N LYS A 47 -21.73 8.70 -6.34
CA LYS A 47 -20.60 9.46 -6.88
C LYS A 47 -20.10 8.88 -8.20
N LEU A 48 -20.05 7.55 -8.31
CA LEU A 48 -19.70 6.89 -9.56
C LEU A 48 -20.71 7.23 -10.66
N LEU A 49 -22.01 7.11 -10.38
CA LEU A 49 -23.06 7.42 -11.37
C LEU A 49 -23.05 8.89 -11.78
N SER A 50 -22.75 9.81 -10.86
CA SER A 50 -22.65 11.26 -11.18
C SER A 50 -21.40 11.65 -11.98
N SER A 51 -20.50 10.70 -12.27
CA SER A 51 -19.27 10.92 -13.03
C SER A 51 -19.42 10.75 -14.55
N GLU A 52 -20.64 10.51 -15.05
CA GLU A 52 -20.88 10.34 -16.47
C GLU A 52 -20.34 11.51 -17.31
N GLY A 53 -19.61 11.19 -18.37
CA GLY A 53 -19.00 12.18 -19.26
C GLY A 53 -17.84 12.99 -18.67
N LYS A 54 -17.38 12.69 -17.43
CA LYS A 54 -16.29 13.45 -16.78
C LYS A 54 -14.91 12.81 -16.92
N ALA A 55 -14.85 11.55 -17.39
CA ALA A 55 -13.57 10.87 -17.60
C ALA A 55 -12.79 11.55 -18.76
N ARG A 56 -11.48 11.79 -18.52
CA ARG A 56 -10.58 12.36 -19.54
C ARG A 56 -9.92 11.32 -20.42
N SER A 57 -10.07 10.06 -20.08
CA SER A 57 -9.41 8.94 -20.73
C SER A 57 -10.38 7.80 -20.90
N LEU A 58 -10.41 7.23 -22.11
CA LEU A 58 -11.22 6.06 -22.40
C LEU A 58 -10.81 4.86 -21.51
N SER A 59 -9.53 4.63 -21.32
CA SER A 59 -9.00 3.49 -20.58
C SER A 59 -9.21 3.59 -19.07
N LEU A 60 -9.39 4.79 -18.52
CA LEU A 60 -9.56 5.05 -17.09
C LEU A 60 -10.98 5.53 -16.73
N ASP A 61 -11.94 5.35 -17.62
CA ASP A 61 -13.35 5.63 -17.33
C ASP A 61 -13.92 4.52 -16.43
N LEU A 62 -14.00 4.83 -15.14
CA LEU A 62 -14.44 3.90 -14.11
C LEU A 62 -15.93 3.57 -14.23
N LEU A 63 -16.76 4.56 -14.61
CA LEU A 63 -18.19 4.36 -14.81
C LEU A 63 -18.46 3.40 -15.97
N ASP A 64 -17.73 3.56 -17.06
CA ASP A 64 -17.88 2.72 -18.23
C ASP A 64 -17.37 1.28 -17.98
N GLN A 65 -16.28 1.16 -17.19
CA GLN A 65 -15.83 -0.14 -16.68
C GLN A 65 -16.93 -0.83 -15.84
N TRP A 66 -17.54 -0.11 -14.92
CA TRP A 66 -18.62 -0.62 -14.09
C TRP A 66 -19.86 -1.02 -14.91
N LYS A 67 -20.29 -0.16 -15.85
CA LYS A 67 -21.42 -0.45 -16.76
C LYS A 67 -21.18 -1.73 -17.58
N GLY A 68 -19.94 -1.94 -18.04
CA GLY A 68 -19.56 -3.16 -18.77
C GLY A 68 -19.69 -4.41 -17.89
N MET A 69 -19.20 -4.35 -16.66
CA MET A 69 -19.29 -5.48 -15.71
C MET A 69 -20.72 -5.78 -15.29
N GLU A 70 -21.55 -4.75 -15.07
CA GLU A 70 -22.98 -4.95 -14.73
C GLU A 70 -23.77 -5.59 -15.89
N LYS A 71 -23.37 -5.32 -17.13
CA LYS A 71 -24.07 -5.82 -18.33
C LYS A 71 -23.91 -7.34 -18.51
N ASP A 72 -22.71 -7.86 -18.38
CA ASP A 72 -22.41 -9.25 -18.74
C ASP A 72 -21.32 -9.92 -17.87
N GLY A 73 -20.90 -9.27 -16.79
CA GLY A 73 -19.88 -9.77 -15.87
C GLY A 73 -18.45 -9.72 -16.41
N LYS A 74 -18.24 -9.10 -17.58
CA LYS A 74 -16.92 -9.04 -18.21
C LYS A 74 -16.21 -7.72 -17.94
N TRP A 75 -14.91 -7.82 -17.92
CA TRP A 75 -14.06 -6.63 -17.94
C TRP A 75 -14.19 -5.95 -19.30
N ARG A 76 -14.14 -4.64 -19.28
CA ARG A 76 -14.19 -3.82 -20.48
C ARG A 76 -13.02 -4.05 -21.43
N PHE A 77 -11.85 -4.37 -20.88
CA PHE A 77 -10.63 -4.74 -21.60
C PHE A 77 -10.15 -6.11 -21.14
N THR A 78 -9.06 -6.61 -21.71
CA THR A 78 -8.46 -7.90 -21.31
C THR A 78 -8.19 -7.94 -19.82
N SER A 79 -8.81 -8.88 -19.11
CA SER A 79 -8.66 -9.02 -17.66
C SER A 79 -7.32 -9.68 -17.29
N PRO A 80 -6.65 -9.25 -16.21
CA PRO A 80 -5.48 -9.93 -15.67
C PRO A 80 -5.89 -11.15 -14.84
N THR A 81 -6.49 -12.15 -15.47
CA THR A 81 -7.20 -13.27 -14.81
C THR A 81 -6.35 -13.98 -13.76
N HIS A 82 -5.07 -14.28 -14.07
CA HIS A 82 -4.17 -14.94 -13.10
C HIS A 82 -3.91 -14.09 -11.86
N VAL A 83 -3.78 -12.77 -12.05
CA VAL A 83 -3.58 -11.83 -10.94
C VAL A 83 -4.82 -11.70 -10.08
N VAL A 84 -6.01 -11.74 -10.70
CA VAL A 84 -7.29 -11.72 -9.98
C VAL A 84 -7.47 -13.00 -9.15
N LEU A 85 -7.11 -14.17 -9.69
CA LEU A 85 -7.13 -15.43 -8.95
C LEU A 85 -6.13 -15.40 -7.77
N ALA A 86 -4.93 -14.90 -7.98
CA ALA A 86 -3.96 -14.72 -6.92
C ALA A 86 -4.44 -13.73 -5.84
N PHE A 87 -5.15 -12.68 -6.26
CA PHE A 87 -5.76 -11.73 -5.33
C PHE A 87 -6.88 -12.36 -4.49
N SER A 88 -7.72 -13.19 -5.09
CA SER A 88 -8.74 -13.96 -4.36
C SER A 88 -8.08 -14.81 -3.27
N LYS A 89 -7.01 -15.53 -3.62
CA LYS A 89 -6.25 -16.31 -2.63
C LYS A 89 -5.63 -15.45 -1.52
N ALA A 90 -5.11 -14.27 -1.86
CA ALA A 90 -4.57 -13.34 -0.88
C ALA A 90 -5.64 -12.81 0.10
N LEU A 91 -6.89 -12.65 -0.36
CA LEU A 91 -8.01 -12.30 0.51
C LEU A 91 -8.38 -13.46 1.46
N ASP A 92 -8.39 -14.71 0.97
CA ASP A 92 -8.57 -15.89 1.84
C ASP A 92 -7.49 -15.97 2.93
N GLU A 93 -6.24 -15.68 2.57
CA GLU A 93 -5.11 -15.64 3.52
C GLU A 93 -5.23 -14.50 4.52
N LEU A 94 -5.70 -13.33 4.09
CA LEU A 94 -5.99 -12.21 4.99
C LEU A 94 -7.07 -12.57 6.00
N GLU A 95 -8.15 -13.22 5.55
CA GLU A 95 -9.24 -13.68 6.41
C GLU A 95 -8.76 -14.75 7.39
N ALA A 96 -8.00 -15.74 6.91
CA ALA A 96 -7.42 -16.80 7.74
C ALA A 96 -6.43 -16.28 8.79
N GLU A 97 -5.72 -15.19 8.52
CA GLU A 97 -4.86 -14.50 9.49
C GLU A 97 -5.66 -13.84 10.62
N GLY A 98 -6.94 -13.59 10.43
CA GLY A 98 -7.83 -12.87 11.35
C GLY A 98 -8.17 -11.45 10.87
N GLY A 99 -8.09 -11.22 9.56
CA GLY A 99 -8.47 -9.99 8.88
C GLY A 99 -7.51 -8.83 9.10
N ILE A 100 -7.99 -7.63 8.76
CA ILE A 100 -7.22 -6.38 8.89
C ILE A 100 -6.69 -6.16 10.30
N PRO A 101 -7.45 -6.40 11.39
CA PRO A 101 -6.93 -6.20 12.75
C PRO A 101 -5.72 -7.07 13.09
N ALA A 102 -5.70 -8.32 12.65
CA ALA A 102 -4.57 -9.23 12.91
C ALA A 102 -3.35 -8.82 12.09
N ARG A 103 -3.53 -8.52 10.81
CA ARG A 103 -2.48 -8.01 9.93
C ARG A 103 -1.89 -6.69 10.42
N HIS A 104 -2.72 -5.78 10.88
CA HIS A 104 -2.28 -4.53 11.48
C HIS A 104 -1.39 -4.77 12.70
N ARG A 105 -1.81 -5.64 13.62
CA ARG A 105 -1.00 -5.98 14.81
C ARG A 105 0.38 -6.54 14.42
N ARG A 106 0.44 -7.44 13.44
CA ARG A 106 1.70 -8.00 12.94
C ARG A 106 2.62 -6.91 12.36
N TYR A 107 2.08 -6.02 11.55
CA TYR A 107 2.85 -4.91 10.98
C TYR A 107 3.30 -3.92 12.04
N ALA A 108 2.43 -3.56 12.97
CA ALA A 108 2.76 -2.64 14.07
C ALA A 108 3.87 -3.21 14.95
N GLU A 109 3.84 -4.49 15.28
CA GLU A 109 4.88 -5.14 16.07
C GLU A 109 6.21 -5.22 15.32
N ASN A 110 6.19 -5.60 14.04
CA ASN A 110 7.37 -5.61 13.19
C ASN A 110 7.99 -4.20 13.10
N ASN A 111 7.18 -3.18 12.92
CA ASN A 111 7.62 -1.79 12.84
C ASN A 111 8.23 -1.33 14.19
N ARG A 112 7.58 -1.64 15.30
CA ARG A 112 8.08 -1.32 16.65
C ARG A 112 9.48 -1.91 16.88
N LEU A 113 9.63 -3.21 16.58
CA LEU A 113 10.91 -3.91 16.72
C LEU A 113 11.98 -3.33 15.80
N LEU A 114 11.62 -3.03 14.55
CA LEU A 114 12.53 -2.40 13.59
C LEU A 114 13.03 -1.04 14.12
N ILE A 115 12.11 -0.18 14.53
CA ILE A 115 12.47 1.17 15.04
C ILE A 115 13.36 1.07 16.28
N GLU A 116 13.02 0.16 17.21
CA GLU A 116 13.83 -0.07 18.43
C GLU A 116 15.27 -0.47 18.07
N LYS A 117 15.43 -1.46 17.18
CA LYS A 117 16.75 -1.96 16.80
C LYS A 117 17.55 -0.95 15.97
N MET A 118 16.91 -0.26 15.06
CA MET A 118 17.55 0.79 14.25
C MET A 118 18.02 1.96 15.12
N ARG A 119 17.23 2.39 16.10
CA ARG A 119 17.63 3.41 17.07
C ARG A 119 18.85 2.98 17.89
N ALA A 120 18.89 1.73 18.32
CA ALA A 120 20.03 1.19 19.05
C ALA A 120 21.33 1.18 18.23
N MET A 121 21.23 1.17 16.90
CA MET A 121 22.34 1.29 15.95
C MET A 121 22.63 2.73 15.51
N GLY A 122 21.95 3.73 16.05
CA GLY A 122 22.18 5.14 15.73
C GLY A 122 21.32 5.71 14.59
N PHE A 123 20.39 4.94 14.03
CA PHE A 123 19.47 5.43 13.00
C PHE A 123 18.22 6.04 13.65
N ALA A 124 17.94 7.29 13.38
CA ALA A 124 16.74 7.97 13.87
C ALA A 124 15.62 7.90 12.83
N PRO A 125 14.37 7.56 13.21
CA PRO A 125 13.23 7.67 12.31
C PRO A 125 13.01 9.11 11.86
N TYR A 126 12.68 9.31 10.58
CA TYR A 126 12.37 10.62 10.03
C TYR A 126 11.03 11.17 10.54
N ILE A 127 10.03 10.29 10.68
CA ILE A 127 8.70 10.68 11.17
C ILE A 127 8.64 10.53 12.68
N ASP A 128 8.06 11.54 13.35
CA ASP A 128 7.75 11.45 14.77
C ASP A 128 6.86 10.26 15.11
N GLY A 129 7.14 9.59 16.24
CA GLY A 129 6.47 8.35 16.62
C GLY A 129 4.95 8.44 16.70
N SER A 130 4.40 9.61 17.04
CA SER A 130 2.95 9.86 17.08
C SER A 130 2.27 9.89 15.71
N ARG A 131 3.07 10.09 14.64
CA ARG A 131 2.61 10.17 13.24
C ARG A 131 3.15 9.04 12.37
N GLN A 132 4.00 8.18 12.93
CA GLN A 132 4.61 7.06 12.22
C GLN A 132 3.57 5.97 11.93
N GLY A 133 3.31 5.71 10.65
CA GLY A 133 2.50 4.57 10.24
C GLY A 133 3.28 3.24 10.34
N PRO A 134 2.61 2.09 10.48
CA PRO A 134 3.25 0.81 10.73
C PRO A 134 3.78 0.10 9.47
N ILE A 135 3.65 0.69 8.28
CA ILE A 135 3.93 -0.01 7.02
C ILE A 135 5.31 0.29 6.48
N ILE A 136 5.70 1.58 6.44
CA ILE A 136 6.97 2.05 5.90
C ILE A 136 7.61 2.97 6.92
N THR A 137 8.92 2.79 7.16
CA THR A 137 9.70 3.68 8.00
C THR A 137 10.92 4.16 7.24
N THR A 138 11.10 5.47 7.22
CA THR A 138 12.31 6.12 6.71
C THR A 138 13.19 6.51 7.89
N PHE A 139 14.48 6.25 7.78
CA PHE A 139 15.46 6.58 8.80
C PHE A 139 16.47 7.58 8.24
N PHE A 140 16.91 8.54 9.07
CA PHE A 140 18.09 9.31 8.79
C PHE A 140 19.34 8.44 8.80
N TYR A 141 20.34 8.80 8.02
CA TYR A 141 21.67 8.20 8.15
C TYR A 141 22.23 8.48 9.56
N PRO A 142 23.03 7.54 10.12
CA PRO A 142 23.54 7.71 11.47
C PRO A 142 24.48 8.91 11.55
N ALA A 143 24.25 9.79 12.54
CA ALA A 143 25.08 10.95 12.75
C ALA A 143 26.45 10.59 13.33
N GLY A 144 27.50 11.37 12.97
CA GLY A 144 28.82 11.25 13.55
C GLY A 144 29.68 10.08 13.11
N VAL A 145 29.21 9.29 12.15
CA VAL A 145 29.97 8.18 11.53
C VAL A 145 29.92 8.29 10.01
N PRO A 146 30.98 7.94 9.28
CA PRO A 146 30.91 7.80 7.83
C PRO A 146 29.89 6.73 7.48
N PHE A 147 28.89 7.07 6.65
CA PHE A 147 27.88 6.12 6.20
C PHE A 147 27.73 6.19 4.68
N GLN A 148 27.86 5.06 4.04
CA GLN A 148 27.67 4.88 2.59
C GLN A 148 26.52 3.92 2.38
N PHE A 149 25.40 4.39 1.85
CA PHE A 149 24.22 3.53 1.61
C PHE A 149 24.54 2.35 0.69
N SER A 150 25.38 2.52 -0.32
CA SER A 150 25.74 1.45 -1.26
C SER A 150 26.48 0.29 -0.58
N GLU A 151 27.37 0.57 0.37
CA GLU A 151 28.08 -0.45 1.15
C GLU A 151 27.11 -1.15 2.11
N PHE A 152 26.33 -0.38 2.83
CA PHE A 152 25.31 -0.88 3.73
C PHE A 152 24.30 -1.76 2.99
N TYR A 153 23.79 -1.32 1.83
CA TYR A 153 22.88 -2.09 1.00
C TYR A 153 23.50 -3.41 0.54
N THR A 154 24.75 -3.39 0.08
CA THR A 154 25.45 -4.62 -0.37
C THR A 154 25.55 -5.62 0.77
N TYR A 155 25.96 -5.17 1.96
CA TYR A 155 26.03 -6.01 3.16
C TYR A 155 24.71 -6.66 3.55
N ILE A 156 23.61 -5.87 3.52
CA ILE A 156 22.26 -6.36 3.84
C ILE A 156 21.74 -7.32 2.77
N LYS A 157 22.01 -7.02 1.49
CA LYS A 157 21.60 -7.86 0.36
C LYS A 157 22.26 -9.24 0.38
N GLU A 158 23.54 -9.32 0.71
CA GLU A 158 24.26 -10.59 0.88
C GLU A 158 23.65 -11.47 1.99
N ARG A 159 22.88 -10.89 2.90
CA ARG A 159 22.16 -11.59 3.97
C ARG A 159 20.70 -11.87 3.64
N GLY A 160 20.30 -11.66 2.37
CA GLY A 160 18.97 -12.00 1.87
C GLY A 160 17.89 -10.92 2.07
N TYR A 161 18.29 -9.69 2.41
CA TYR A 161 17.33 -8.60 2.60
C TYR A 161 17.50 -7.51 1.54
N VAL A 162 16.41 -6.87 1.16
CA VAL A 162 16.38 -5.77 0.20
C VAL A 162 15.86 -4.51 0.89
N LEU A 163 16.62 -3.44 0.76
CA LEU A 163 16.27 -2.10 1.26
C LEU A 163 16.20 -1.11 0.10
N TYR A 164 15.62 0.03 0.34
CA TYR A 164 15.59 1.15 -0.61
C TYR A 164 16.18 2.40 0.05
N PRO A 165 16.94 3.22 -0.69
CA PRO A 165 17.31 4.54 -0.20
C PRO A 165 16.05 5.37 0.00
N GLY A 166 16.08 6.27 0.95
CA GLY A 166 15.03 7.27 1.11
C GLY A 166 14.92 8.14 -0.16
N LYS A 167 13.72 8.65 -0.42
CA LYS A 167 13.44 9.48 -1.61
C LYS A 167 13.18 10.95 -1.24
N LEU A 168 13.71 11.37 -0.10
CA LEU A 168 13.61 12.75 0.32
C LEU A 168 14.71 13.57 -0.36
N THR A 169 14.37 14.79 -0.77
CA THR A 169 15.29 15.69 -1.47
C THR A 169 16.10 16.58 -0.51
N ASP A 170 15.68 16.64 0.73
CA ASP A 170 16.18 17.54 1.76
C ASP A 170 16.83 16.82 2.96
N ALA A 171 16.96 15.50 2.89
CA ALA A 171 17.57 14.71 3.94
C ALA A 171 18.21 13.41 3.42
N ASP A 172 19.35 13.06 3.98
CA ASP A 172 20.03 11.78 3.76
C ASP A 172 19.33 10.68 4.57
N THR A 173 18.55 9.87 3.84
CA THR A 173 17.69 8.84 4.41
C THR A 173 17.73 7.53 3.66
#